data_5fcffb02d80b85adf9893e8bf447a44c
#
_entry.id   5fcffb02d80b85adf9893e8bf447a44c
#
_cell.length_a   1.000
_cell.length_b   1.000
_cell.length_c   1.000
_cell.angle_alpha   90.00
_cell.angle_beta   90.00
_cell.angle_gamma   90.00
#
_symmetry.space_group_name_H-M   'P 1'
#
loop_
_entity.id
_entity.type
_entity.pdbx_description
1 polymer ?
#
loop_
_entity_poly.entity_id
_entity_poly.type
_entity_poly.pdbx_seq_one_letter_code
_entity_poly.pdbx_strand_id
1 'polypeptide(L)'
;MKVLAKTYALILLLPVIAFADADQTSAEVEYLLTTMSASDCTFIRNGKEYDAADAESHLRMKYQRGKRYAPTTELFIERLASKSSMSGKPYYIECEGEERTTSAEWLTALLEDYRAMSASDDADVLVEEYQSFTK
;
A
#
# COMPACT_ATOMS: atom_id res chain seq x y z
N MET A 1 37.64 53.50 -6.26
CA MET A 1 37.45 52.18 -5.64
C MET A 1 36.03 51.72 -5.83
N LYS A 2 35.78 50.71 -6.69
CA LYS A 2 34.44 50.18 -6.96
C LYS A 2 34.25 49.00 -5.98
N VAL A 3 33.31 49.15 -5.07
CA VAL A 3 32.91 48.07 -4.14
C VAL A 3 31.85 47.25 -4.87
N LEU A 4 32.21 46.03 -5.30
CA LEU A 4 31.26 45.06 -5.83
C LEU A 4 30.48 44.45 -4.68
N ALA A 5 29.20 44.83 -4.54
CA ALA A 5 28.26 44.15 -3.62
C ALA A 5 27.88 42.80 -4.25
N LYS A 6 28.42 41.70 -3.66
CA LYS A 6 27.96 40.35 -3.96
C LYS A 6 26.65 40.13 -3.25
N THR A 7 25.53 40.18 -4.01
CA THR A 7 24.22 39.75 -3.55
C THR A 7 24.20 38.23 -3.47
N TYR A 8 24.26 37.67 -2.25
CA TYR A 8 23.99 36.25 -2.03
C TYR A 8 22.47 36.04 -2.06
N ALA A 9 21.97 35.45 -3.13
CA ALA A 9 20.61 34.96 -3.16
C ALA A 9 20.52 33.73 -2.23
N LEU A 10 19.94 33.92 -1.06
CA LEU A 10 19.61 32.83 -0.13
C LEU A 10 18.43 32.06 -0.70
N ILE A 11 18.72 30.94 -1.37
CA ILE A 11 17.69 29.99 -1.82
C ILE A 11 17.19 29.27 -0.58
N LEU A 12 16.04 29.69 -0.06
CA LEU A 12 15.27 28.97 0.96
C LEU A 12 14.71 27.69 0.31
N LEU A 13 15.42 26.56 0.49
CA LEU A 13 14.87 25.24 0.28
C LEU A 13 13.80 25.01 1.36
N LEU A 14 12.54 25.29 1.02
CA LEU A 14 11.42 24.86 1.85
C LEU A 14 11.33 23.33 1.75
N PRO A 15 11.30 22.60 2.88
CA PRO A 15 11.03 21.18 2.84
C PRO A 15 9.59 21.00 2.32
N VAL A 16 9.44 20.35 1.19
CA VAL A 16 8.14 19.81 0.72
C VAL A 16 7.78 18.71 1.72
N ILE A 17 7.01 19.08 2.73
CA ILE A 17 6.43 18.11 3.66
C ILE A 17 5.36 17.37 2.88
N ALA A 18 5.63 16.12 2.54
CA ALA A 18 4.71 15.22 1.89
C ALA A 18 3.50 14.95 2.78
N PHE A 19 2.38 15.60 2.52
CA PHE A 19 1.07 15.23 3.07
C PHE A 19 0.42 14.04 2.31
N ALA A 20 1.23 13.27 1.58
CA ALA A 20 0.76 12.19 0.71
C ALA A 20 0.38 10.90 1.45
N ASP A 21 0.77 10.71 2.72
CA ASP A 21 0.82 9.37 3.31
C ASP A 21 -0.54 8.76 3.67
N ALA A 22 -1.50 9.53 4.17
CA ALA A 22 -2.77 8.98 4.64
C ALA A 22 -3.72 8.59 3.49
N ASP A 23 -3.78 9.39 2.43
CA ASP A 23 -4.60 9.12 1.26
C ASP A 23 -4.02 7.96 0.45
N GLN A 24 -2.70 7.91 0.29
CA GLN A 24 -2.00 6.81 -0.36
C GLN A 24 -2.21 5.49 0.40
N THR A 25 -2.01 5.48 1.73
CA THR A 25 -2.24 4.30 2.56
C THR A 25 -3.68 3.80 2.42
N SER A 26 -4.65 4.69 2.41
CA SER A 26 -6.07 4.31 2.24
C SER A 26 -6.33 3.69 0.87
N ALA A 27 -5.77 4.24 -0.20
CA ALA A 27 -5.90 3.72 -1.55
C ALA A 27 -5.24 2.34 -1.70
N GLU A 28 -4.03 2.18 -1.19
CA GLU A 28 -3.31 0.91 -1.19
C GLU A 28 -4.05 -0.18 -0.40
N VAL A 29 -4.52 0.12 0.80
CA VAL A 29 -5.30 -0.83 1.62
C VAL A 29 -6.59 -1.22 0.92
N GLU A 30 -7.29 -0.26 0.30
CA GLU A 30 -8.50 -0.55 -0.48
C GLU A 30 -8.21 -1.46 -1.67
N TYR A 31 -7.12 -1.22 -2.39
CA TYR A 31 -6.67 -2.09 -3.47
C TYR A 31 -6.42 -3.53 -2.97
N LEU A 32 -5.68 -3.69 -1.87
CA LEU A 32 -5.39 -5.01 -1.30
C LEU A 32 -6.66 -5.75 -0.90
N LEU A 33 -7.60 -5.08 -0.23
CA LEU A 33 -8.86 -5.67 0.20
C LEU A 33 -9.77 -6.04 -0.99
N THR A 34 -9.84 -5.18 -2.00
CA THR A 34 -10.62 -5.45 -3.22
C THR A 34 -10.03 -6.61 -4.00
N THR A 35 -8.72 -6.67 -4.17
CA THR A 35 -8.03 -7.79 -4.84
C THR A 35 -8.24 -9.09 -4.06
N MET A 36 -8.18 -9.04 -2.73
CA MET A 36 -8.49 -10.19 -1.88
C MET A 36 -9.91 -10.71 -2.12
N SER A 37 -10.91 -9.84 -2.10
CA SER A 37 -12.31 -10.23 -2.29
C SER A 37 -12.62 -10.79 -3.68
N ALA A 38 -11.84 -10.38 -4.70
CA ALA A 38 -11.98 -10.85 -6.07
C ALA A 38 -11.18 -12.14 -6.36
N SER A 39 -10.39 -12.63 -5.41
CA SER A 39 -9.59 -13.85 -5.58
C SER A 39 -10.43 -15.10 -5.36
N ASP A 40 -10.02 -16.21 -6.02
CA ASP A 40 -10.57 -17.54 -5.78
C ASP A 40 -9.78 -18.32 -4.69
N CYS A 41 -9.08 -17.59 -3.83
CA CYS A 41 -8.23 -18.17 -2.79
C CYS A 41 -9.04 -18.52 -1.54
N THR A 42 -8.57 -19.52 -0.81
CA THR A 42 -9.04 -19.87 0.53
C THR A 42 -8.16 -19.23 1.59
N PHE A 43 -8.77 -18.61 2.57
CA PHE A 43 -8.08 -17.92 3.66
C PHE A 43 -8.21 -18.74 4.96
N ILE A 44 -7.08 -18.94 5.66
CA ILE A 44 -7.02 -19.77 6.85
C ILE A 44 -6.69 -18.90 8.07
N ARG A 45 -7.60 -18.90 9.04
CA ARG A 45 -7.49 -18.17 10.29
C ARG A 45 -7.80 -19.10 11.47
N ASN A 46 -6.85 -19.24 12.39
CA ASN A 46 -6.97 -20.12 13.54
C ASN A 46 -7.36 -21.58 13.18
N GLY A 47 -6.84 -22.08 12.04
CA GLY A 47 -7.12 -23.42 11.54
C GLY A 47 -8.50 -23.60 10.88
N LYS A 48 -9.25 -22.52 10.68
CA LYS A 48 -10.53 -22.52 9.99
C LYS A 48 -10.40 -21.81 8.64
N GLU A 49 -11.04 -22.37 7.63
CA GLU A 49 -11.09 -21.83 6.26
C GLU A 49 -12.21 -20.82 6.11
N TYR A 50 -11.96 -19.80 5.31
CA TYR A 50 -12.89 -18.73 4.94
C TYR A 50 -12.77 -18.46 3.45
N ASP A 51 -13.86 -18.09 2.82
CA ASP A 51 -13.83 -17.58 1.46
C ASP A 51 -13.25 -16.14 1.41
N ALA A 52 -13.00 -15.67 0.19
CA ALA A 52 -12.40 -14.35 -0.05
C ALA A 52 -13.25 -13.20 0.49
N ALA A 53 -14.57 -13.27 0.39
CA ALA A 53 -15.48 -12.22 0.85
C ALA A 53 -15.49 -12.12 2.39
N ASP A 54 -15.53 -13.25 3.08
CA ASP A 54 -15.47 -13.30 4.54
C ASP A 54 -14.10 -12.82 5.06
N ALA A 55 -13.01 -13.20 4.38
CA ALA A 55 -11.67 -12.76 4.73
C ALA A 55 -11.50 -11.24 4.55
N GLU A 56 -11.95 -10.69 3.43
CA GLU A 56 -11.94 -9.25 3.17
C GLU A 56 -12.74 -8.49 4.23
N SER A 57 -13.97 -8.89 4.48
CA SER A 57 -14.84 -8.25 5.48
C SER A 57 -14.21 -8.23 6.87
N HIS A 58 -13.54 -9.31 7.25
CA HIS A 58 -12.81 -9.39 8.52
C HIS A 58 -11.63 -8.40 8.58
N LEU A 59 -10.80 -8.33 7.53
CA LEU A 59 -9.66 -7.42 7.50
C LEU A 59 -10.11 -5.95 7.38
N ARG A 60 -11.17 -5.67 6.64
CA ARG A 60 -11.77 -4.34 6.55
C ARG A 60 -12.25 -3.86 7.92
N MET A 61 -12.94 -4.71 8.67
CA MET A 61 -13.34 -4.41 10.04
C MET A 61 -12.12 -4.12 10.94
N LYS A 62 -11.07 -4.93 10.86
CA LYS A 62 -9.83 -4.71 11.61
C LYS A 62 -9.18 -3.38 11.24
N TYR A 63 -9.14 -3.03 9.95
CA TYR A 63 -8.60 -1.75 9.48
C TYR A 63 -9.42 -0.57 10.02
N GLN A 64 -10.74 -0.60 9.89
CA GLN A 64 -11.60 0.47 10.38
C GLN A 64 -11.43 0.74 11.88
N ARG A 65 -11.23 -0.30 12.68
CA ARG A 65 -11.05 -0.19 14.13
C ARG A 65 -9.63 0.15 14.54
N GLY A 66 -8.66 -0.28 13.75
CA GLY A 66 -7.24 -0.28 14.10
C GLY A 66 -6.36 0.65 13.26
N LYS A 67 -6.87 1.38 12.27
CA LYS A 67 -6.05 2.18 11.34
C LYS A 67 -5.14 3.19 12.03
N ARG A 68 -5.51 3.70 13.20
CA ARG A 68 -4.64 4.58 14.01
C ARG A 68 -3.32 3.92 14.44
N TYR A 69 -3.28 2.60 14.48
CA TYR A 69 -2.09 1.80 14.80
C TYR A 69 -1.35 1.30 13.55
N ALA A 70 -1.88 1.59 12.37
CA ALA A 70 -1.36 1.20 11.08
C ALA A 70 -1.36 2.41 10.11
N PRO A 71 -0.51 3.42 10.37
CA PRO A 71 -0.45 4.64 9.56
C PRO A 71 0.16 4.42 8.17
N THR A 72 0.76 3.28 7.89
CA THR A 72 1.24 2.88 6.56
C THR A 72 0.65 1.53 6.15
N THR A 73 0.70 1.22 4.86
CA THR A 73 0.20 -0.05 4.33
C THR A 73 1.01 -1.24 4.83
N GLU A 74 2.31 -1.09 5.00
CA GLU A 74 3.16 -2.12 5.61
C GLU A 74 2.74 -2.42 7.05
N LEU A 75 2.42 -1.39 7.83
CA LEU A 75 1.93 -1.56 9.18
C LEU A 75 0.51 -2.13 9.24
N PHE A 76 -0.33 -1.86 8.24
CA PHE A 76 -1.61 -2.57 8.08
C PHE A 76 -1.38 -4.06 7.88
N ILE A 77 -0.48 -4.44 6.95
CA ILE A 77 -0.15 -5.83 6.69
C ILE A 77 0.40 -6.49 7.97
N GLU A 78 1.42 -5.89 8.58
CA GLU A 78 2.10 -6.45 9.76
C GLU A 78 1.18 -6.59 10.97
N ARG A 79 0.43 -5.55 11.31
CA ARG A 79 -0.28 -5.45 12.59
C ARG A 79 -1.73 -5.93 12.52
N LEU A 80 -2.39 -5.75 11.37
CA LEU A 80 -3.82 -6.00 11.25
C LEU A 80 -4.14 -7.19 10.34
N ALA A 81 -3.35 -7.45 9.29
CA ALA A 81 -3.69 -8.42 8.25
C ALA A 81 -2.88 -9.73 8.29
N SER A 82 -1.85 -9.82 9.12
CA SER A 82 -0.93 -10.96 9.12
C SER A 82 -1.27 -12.06 10.13
N LYS A 83 -1.99 -11.70 11.20
CA LYS A 83 -2.25 -12.64 12.32
C LYS A 83 -3.49 -12.30 13.13
N SER A 84 -3.94 -13.28 13.88
CA SER A 84 -5.02 -13.11 14.86
C SER A 84 -4.57 -12.19 16.00
N SER A 85 -5.35 -11.16 16.29
CA SER A 85 -5.10 -10.26 17.42
C SER A 85 -5.26 -10.94 18.78
N MET A 86 -6.02 -12.04 18.83
CA MET A 86 -6.28 -12.79 20.08
C MET A 86 -5.29 -13.91 20.30
N SER A 87 -5.06 -14.77 19.29
CA SER A 87 -4.21 -15.97 19.42
C SER A 87 -2.77 -15.76 19.00
N GLY A 88 -2.47 -14.68 18.24
CA GLY A 88 -1.17 -14.45 17.64
C GLY A 88 -0.80 -15.39 16.47
N LYS A 89 -1.70 -16.32 16.11
CA LYS A 89 -1.46 -17.27 15.03
C LYS A 89 -1.47 -16.55 13.67
N PRO A 90 -0.51 -16.88 12.79
CA PRO A 90 -0.48 -16.32 11.44
C PRO A 90 -1.74 -16.67 10.65
N TYR A 91 -2.12 -15.78 9.73
CA TYR A 91 -3.09 -16.08 8.69
C TYR A 91 -2.37 -16.67 7.49
N TYR A 92 -3.02 -17.60 6.81
CA TYR A 92 -2.52 -18.22 5.59
C TYR A 92 -3.51 -18.05 4.45
N ILE A 93 -2.99 -18.21 3.25
CA ILE A 93 -3.77 -18.18 2.01
C ILE A 93 -3.35 -19.37 1.15
N GLU A 94 -4.33 -19.99 0.50
CA GLU A 94 -4.16 -21.02 -0.52
C GLU A 94 -4.94 -20.63 -1.76
N CYS A 95 -4.24 -20.41 -2.87
CA CYS A 95 -4.84 -20.19 -4.17
C CYS A 95 -4.71 -21.46 -5.01
N GLU A 96 -5.65 -21.68 -5.94
CA GLU A 96 -5.63 -22.88 -6.79
C GLU A 96 -4.34 -22.95 -7.62
N GLY A 97 -3.63 -24.06 -7.52
CA GLY A 97 -2.38 -24.30 -8.23
C GLY A 97 -1.14 -23.67 -7.59
N GLU A 98 -1.26 -23.03 -6.44
CA GLU A 98 -0.17 -22.41 -5.70
C GLU A 98 0.07 -23.10 -4.35
N GLU A 99 1.29 -22.95 -3.83
CA GLU A 99 1.59 -23.41 -2.48
C GLU A 99 1.01 -22.46 -1.43
N ARG A 100 0.64 -23.02 -0.28
CA ARG A 100 0.18 -22.22 0.88
C ARG A 100 1.26 -21.22 1.29
N THR A 101 0.88 -19.96 1.40
CA THR A 101 1.74 -18.88 1.88
C THR A 101 1.10 -18.14 3.05
N THR A 102 1.85 -17.26 3.71
CA THR A 102 1.27 -16.39 4.73
C THR A 102 0.51 -15.23 4.09
N SER A 103 -0.54 -14.76 4.77
CA SER A 103 -1.26 -13.56 4.35
C SER A 103 -0.35 -12.34 4.23
N ALA A 104 0.66 -12.24 5.10
CA ALA A 104 1.65 -11.17 5.05
C ALA A 104 2.47 -11.19 3.75
N GLU A 105 3.02 -12.34 3.36
CA GLU A 105 3.80 -12.48 2.12
C GLU A 105 2.95 -12.18 0.88
N TRP A 106 1.74 -12.74 0.83
CA TRP A 106 0.83 -12.54 -0.29
C TRP A 106 0.41 -11.06 -0.45
N LEU A 107 0.02 -10.40 0.65
CA LEU A 107 -0.36 -8.98 0.61
C LEU A 107 0.82 -8.06 0.32
N THR A 108 2.03 -8.42 0.76
CA THR A 108 3.24 -7.65 0.45
C THR A 108 3.55 -7.72 -1.05
N ALA A 109 3.47 -8.89 -1.66
CA ALA A 109 3.66 -9.05 -3.10
C ALA A 109 2.63 -8.23 -3.90
N LEU A 110 1.35 -8.27 -3.51
CA LEU A 110 0.31 -7.44 -4.15
C LEU A 110 0.58 -5.93 -4.02
N LEU A 111 1.08 -5.49 -2.88
CA LEU A 111 1.43 -4.08 -2.67
C LEU A 111 2.58 -3.64 -3.57
N GLU A 112 3.61 -4.47 -3.71
CA GLU A 112 4.74 -4.22 -4.61
C GLU A 112 4.28 -4.12 -6.07
N ASP A 113 3.44 -5.04 -6.52
CA ASP A 113 2.85 -5.02 -7.87
C ASP A 113 2.00 -3.76 -8.11
N TYR A 114 1.16 -3.38 -7.17
CA TYR A 114 0.36 -2.17 -7.25
C TYR A 114 1.21 -0.91 -7.40
N ARG A 115 2.26 -0.80 -6.61
CA ARG A 115 3.19 0.34 -6.66
C ARG A 115 3.97 0.39 -7.97
N ALA A 116 4.37 -0.76 -8.51
CA ALA A 116 5.05 -0.84 -9.79
C ALA A 116 4.13 -0.41 -10.96
N MET A 117 2.86 -0.81 -10.94
CA MET A 117 1.86 -0.37 -11.92
C MET A 117 1.63 1.14 -11.84
N SER A 118 1.41 1.67 -10.64
CA SER A 118 1.18 3.11 -10.43
C SER A 118 2.36 3.96 -10.90
N ALA A 119 3.59 3.52 -10.66
CA ALA A 119 4.80 4.21 -11.11
C ALA A 119 4.95 4.22 -12.64
N SER A 120 4.48 3.18 -13.35
CA SER A 120 4.49 3.14 -14.81
C SER A 120 3.44 4.09 -15.41
N ASP A 121 2.25 4.14 -14.83
CA ASP A 121 1.20 5.05 -15.29
C ASP A 121 1.61 6.53 -15.14
N ASP A 122 2.25 6.88 -14.02
CA ASP A 122 2.78 8.24 -13.80
C ASP A 122 3.88 8.60 -14.82
N ALA A 123 4.74 7.66 -15.18
CA ALA A 123 5.78 7.87 -16.18
C ALA A 123 5.20 8.13 -17.58
N ASP A 124 4.17 7.40 -17.98
CA ASP A 124 3.51 7.56 -19.27
C ASP A 124 2.82 8.93 -19.39
N VAL A 125 2.15 9.38 -18.32
CA VAL A 125 1.52 10.71 -18.27
C VAL A 125 2.54 11.83 -18.44
N LEU A 126 3.71 11.75 -17.79
CA LEU A 126 4.77 12.75 -17.91
C LEU A 126 5.37 12.81 -19.33
N VAL A 127 5.47 11.68 -20.01
CA VAL A 127 5.96 11.62 -21.40
C VAL A 127 4.97 12.28 -22.37
N GLU A 128 3.67 12.04 -22.20
CA GLU A 128 2.64 12.68 -23.03
C GLU A 128 2.60 14.19 -22.81
N GLU A 129 2.70 14.66 -21.57
CA GLU A 129 2.74 16.08 -21.24
C GLU A 129 3.95 16.76 -21.86
N TYR A 130 5.14 16.16 -21.74
CA TYR A 130 6.36 16.70 -22.37
C TYR A 130 6.26 16.80 -23.89
N GLN A 131 5.68 15.80 -24.54
CA GLN A 131 5.48 15.81 -26.00
C GLN A 131 4.51 16.90 -26.47
N SER A 132 3.53 17.26 -25.63
CA SER A 132 2.57 18.33 -25.94
C SER A 132 3.21 19.74 -25.92
N PHE A 133 4.26 19.94 -25.13
CA PHE A 133 4.98 21.22 -25.05
C PHE A 133 6.01 21.42 -26.18
N THR A 134 6.39 20.39 -26.92
CA THR A 134 7.43 20.44 -27.96
C THR A 134 6.88 20.57 -29.37
N LYS A 135 5.57 20.74 -29.55
CA LYS A 135 4.90 21.03 -30.82
C LYS A 135 4.54 22.50 -30.91
#